data_1ae3399a32c58497aa7c7eb0721e88f5
#
_entry.id   1ae3399a32c58497aa7c7eb0721e88f5
#
_cell.length_a   1.000
_cell.length_b   1.000
_cell.length_c   1.000
_cell.angle_alpha   90.00
_cell.angle_beta   90.00
_cell.angle_gamma   90.00
#
_symmetry.space_group_name_H-M   'P 1'
#
loop_
_entity.id
_entity.type
_entity.pdbx_description
1 polymer ?
#
loop_
_entity_poly.entity_id
_entity_poly.type
_entity_poly.pdbx_seq_one_letter_code
_entity_poly.pdbx_strand_id
1 'polypeptide(L)'
;SPHEEAEGSPAADESERIAGGIRTDLILSAEILAITLGIVAHLDLLRVFLVLLTISILMTVGVYGLVALIVKLDDIGLSLQQRPQGWKKAVGRSILALAPKFLSLVSWAGTLAIFCVGGGIVAHGIPPLHHQMEHFHGLGALLAEGVVGLVAGGLVVLALKAWARLRPR
;
A
#
# COMPACT_ATOMS: atom_id res chain seq x y z
N SER A 1 -30.06 29.35 -23.53
CA SER A 1 -29.46 29.46 -22.21
C SER A 1 -28.31 28.47 -22.12
N PRO A 2 -27.06 28.89 -21.91
CA PRO A 2 -25.91 28.03 -21.92
C PRO A 2 -25.55 27.66 -20.47
N HIS A 3 -26.04 26.55 -20.01
CA HIS A 3 -25.54 25.82 -18.84
C HIS A 3 -25.64 24.31 -19.11
N GLU A 4 -24.94 23.86 -20.14
CA GLU A 4 -24.45 22.47 -20.17
C GLU A 4 -23.13 22.47 -19.45
N GLU A 5 -23.21 22.25 -18.14
CA GLU A 5 -22.07 21.82 -17.31
C GLU A 5 -21.55 20.54 -17.95
N ALA A 6 -20.28 20.58 -18.35
CA ALA A 6 -19.55 19.43 -18.82
C ALA A 6 -19.44 18.40 -17.67
N GLU A 7 -20.48 17.57 -17.51
CA GLU A 7 -20.37 16.31 -16.80
C GLU A 7 -19.31 15.49 -17.51
N GLY A 8 -18.17 15.31 -16.87
CA GLY A 8 -17.09 14.48 -17.38
C GLY A 8 -17.67 13.13 -17.78
N SER A 9 -17.45 12.73 -19.01
CA SER A 9 -17.92 11.44 -19.52
C SER A 9 -17.47 10.33 -18.54
N PRO A 10 -18.35 9.36 -18.18
CA PRO A 10 -17.97 8.25 -17.29
C PRO A 10 -16.70 7.53 -17.73
N ALA A 11 -16.41 7.49 -19.02
CA ALA A 11 -15.18 6.94 -19.60
C ALA A 11 -13.94 7.81 -19.32
N ALA A 12 -14.07 9.13 -19.19
CA ALA A 12 -12.97 10.02 -18.84
C ALA A 12 -12.59 9.85 -17.35
N ASP A 13 -13.58 9.76 -16.47
CA ASP A 13 -13.40 9.50 -15.03
C ASP A 13 -12.74 8.13 -14.80
N GLU A 14 -13.13 7.11 -15.54
CA GLU A 14 -12.54 5.77 -15.46
C GLU A 14 -11.08 5.77 -15.94
N SER A 15 -10.80 6.45 -17.05
CA SER A 15 -9.44 6.60 -17.59
C SER A 15 -8.51 7.31 -16.60
N GLU A 16 -8.97 8.36 -15.94
CA GLU A 16 -8.20 9.10 -14.94
C GLU A 16 -7.93 8.25 -13.70
N ARG A 17 -8.90 7.47 -13.24
CA ARG A 17 -8.73 6.51 -12.13
C ARG A 17 -7.70 5.42 -12.45
N ILE A 18 -7.76 4.86 -13.66
CA ILE A 18 -6.80 3.86 -14.12
C ILE A 18 -5.39 4.46 -14.20
N ALA A 19 -5.25 5.63 -14.81
CA ALA A 19 -3.96 6.33 -14.89
C ALA A 19 -3.38 6.65 -13.50
N GLY A 20 -4.23 7.08 -12.56
CA GLY A 20 -3.85 7.28 -11.16
C GLY A 20 -3.37 6.01 -10.47
N GLY A 21 -4.06 4.89 -10.69
CA GLY A 21 -3.67 3.57 -10.17
C GLY A 21 -2.32 3.11 -10.71
N ILE A 22 -2.12 3.18 -12.02
CA ILE A 22 -0.85 2.82 -12.69
C ILE A 22 0.30 3.68 -12.17
N ARG A 23 0.09 4.98 -12.04
CA ARG A 23 1.12 5.90 -11.52
C ARG A 23 1.50 5.56 -10.08
N THR A 24 0.53 5.26 -9.23
CA THR A 24 0.78 4.87 -7.84
C THR A 24 1.53 3.55 -7.76
N ASP A 25 1.14 2.55 -8.54
CA ASP A 25 1.81 1.25 -8.60
C ASP A 25 3.25 1.38 -9.08
N LEU A 26 3.51 2.20 -10.09
CA LEU A 26 4.86 2.47 -10.58
C LEU A 26 5.75 3.10 -9.49
N ILE A 27 5.24 4.06 -8.74
CA ILE A 27 5.96 4.73 -7.66
C ILE A 27 6.28 3.74 -6.54
N LEU A 28 5.29 2.95 -6.09
CA LEU A 28 5.47 1.95 -5.05
C LEU A 28 6.46 0.85 -5.47
N SER A 29 6.39 0.40 -6.72
CA SER A 29 7.31 -0.59 -7.27
C SER A 29 8.74 -0.06 -7.33
N ALA A 30 8.93 1.18 -7.77
CA ALA A 30 10.23 1.84 -7.80
C ALA A 30 10.81 2.00 -6.39
N GLU A 31 9.97 2.34 -5.40
CA GLU A 31 10.36 2.44 -3.99
C GLU A 31 10.85 1.10 -3.44
N ILE A 32 10.10 0.03 -3.64
CA ILE A 32 10.49 -1.32 -3.18
C ILE A 32 11.81 -1.75 -3.84
N LEU A 33 11.97 -1.50 -5.13
CA LEU A 33 13.22 -1.82 -5.83
C LEU A 33 14.39 -1.00 -5.31
N ALA A 34 14.21 0.28 -5.03
CA ALA A 34 15.26 1.16 -4.49
C ALA A 34 15.70 0.71 -3.09
N ILE A 35 14.75 0.39 -2.20
CA ILE A 35 15.04 -0.13 -0.87
C ILE A 35 15.78 -1.46 -0.95
N THR A 36 15.28 -2.38 -1.78
CA THR A 36 15.90 -3.69 -1.96
C THR A 36 17.32 -3.55 -2.50
N LEU A 37 17.52 -2.71 -3.51
CA LEU A 37 18.84 -2.45 -4.08
C LEU A 37 19.80 -1.88 -3.02
N GLY A 38 19.35 -0.97 -2.17
CA GLY A 38 20.14 -0.43 -1.06
C GLY A 38 20.63 -1.52 -0.10
N ILE A 39 19.77 -2.50 0.20
CA ILE A 39 20.09 -3.63 1.09
C ILE A 39 21.10 -4.59 0.46
N VAL A 40 20.97 -4.88 -0.84
CA VAL A 40 21.77 -5.90 -1.53
C VAL A 40 22.93 -5.34 -2.35
N ALA A 41 23.17 -4.01 -2.32
CA ALA A 41 24.20 -3.36 -3.13
C ALA A 41 25.63 -3.86 -2.88
N HIS A 42 25.88 -4.50 -1.75
CA HIS A 42 27.18 -5.09 -1.41
C HIS A 42 27.42 -6.47 -2.04
N LEU A 43 26.40 -7.07 -2.67
CA LEU A 43 26.50 -8.36 -3.32
C LEU A 43 27.01 -8.23 -4.76
N ASP A 44 27.46 -9.33 -5.34
CA ASP A 44 27.81 -9.40 -6.75
C ASP A 44 26.58 -9.19 -7.66
N LEU A 45 26.81 -8.69 -8.85
CA LEU A 45 25.77 -8.27 -9.79
C LEU A 45 24.74 -9.38 -10.08
N LEU A 46 25.18 -10.65 -10.19
CA LEU A 46 24.28 -11.76 -10.43
C LEU A 46 23.31 -11.97 -9.26
N ARG A 47 23.79 -11.88 -8.01
CA ARG A 47 22.96 -12.02 -6.81
C ARG A 47 21.99 -10.87 -6.69
N VAL A 48 22.44 -9.65 -6.93
CA VAL A 48 21.57 -8.45 -6.96
C VAL A 48 20.42 -8.68 -7.95
N PHE A 49 20.75 -9.10 -9.18
CA PHE A 49 19.75 -9.38 -10.21
C PHE A 49 18.75 -10.47 -9.78
N LEU A 50 19.24 -11.59 -9.23
CA LEU A 50 18.37 -12.68 -8.77
C LEU A 50 17.46 -12.27 -7.63
N VAL A 51 17.93 -11.48 -6.67
CA VAL A 51 17.11 -10.96 -5.56
C VAL A 51 16.04 -10.02 -6.09
N LEU A 52 16.40 -9.05 -6.92
CA LEU A 52 15.43 -8.11 -7.50
C LEU A 52 14.38 -8.83 -8.35
N LEU A 53 14.79 -9.80 -9.15
CA LEU A 53 13.88 -10.62 -9.96
C LEU A 53 12.91 -11.40 -9.06
N THR A 54 13.43 -12.06 -8.02
CA THR A 54 12.61 -12.85 -7.08
C THR A 54 11.59 -11.97 -6.38
N ILE A 55 12.00 -10.81 -5.86
CA ILE A 55 11.10 -9.87 -5.19
C ILE A 55 10.05 -9.33 -6.16
N SER A 56 10.43 -8.98 -7.38
CA SER A 56 9.48 -8.51 -8.39
C SER A 56 8.41 -9.55 -8.71
N ILE A 57 8.79 -10.80 -8.89
CA ILE A 57 7.85 -11.91 -9.13
C ILE A 57 6.96 -12.13 -7.90
N LEU A 58 7.56 -12.16 -6.69
CA LEU A 58 6.83 -12.38 -5.44
C LEU A 58 5.79 -11.29 -5.20
N MET A 59 6.16 -10.03 -5.41
CA MET A 59 5.25 -8.89 -5.25
C MET A 59 4.14 -8.92 -6.29
N THR A 60 4.48 -9.16 -7.56
CA THR A 60 3.48 -9.24 -8.63
C THR A 60 2.47 -10.36 -8.35
N VAL A 61 2.94 -11.58 -8.09
CA VAL A 61 2.06 -12.73 -7.80
C VAL A 61 1.30 -12.52 -6.49
N GLY A 62 1.94 -11.96 -5.46
CA GLY A 62 1.31 -11.69 -4.17
C GLY A 62 0.18 -10.67 -4.27
N VAL A 63 0.43 -9.53 -4.88
CA VAL A 63 -0.57 -8.46 -5.02
C VAL A 63 -1.72 -8.87 -5.92
N TYR A 64 -1.42 -9.35 -7.14
CA TYR A 64 -2.48 -9.78 -8.07
C TYR A 64 -3.21 -11.03 -7.56
N GLY A 65 -2.51 -11.96 -6.90
CA GLY A 65 -3.11 -13.12 -6.25
C GLY A 65 -4.08 -12.72 -5.14
N LEU A 66 -3.72 -11.76 -4.32
CA LEU A 66 -4.58 -11.22 -3.27
C LEU A 66 -5.84 -10.56 -3.85
N VAL A 67 -5.69 -9.72 -4.87
CA VAL A 67 -6.81 -9.08 -5.56
C VAL A 67 -7.73 -10.12 -6.19
N ALA A 68 -7.17 -11.10 -6.90
CA ALA A 68 -7.94 -12.19 -7.50
C ALA A 68 -8.68 -13.04 -6.47
N LEU A 69 -8.07 -13.27 -5.29
CA LEU A 69 -8.72 -13.99 -4.18
C LEU A 69 -9.94 -13.20 -3.67
N ILE A 70 -9.79 -11.89 -3.48
CA ILE A 70 -10.88 -11.04 -2.99
C ILE A 70 -12.05 -11.02 -3.98
N VAL A 71 -11.77 -10.83 -5.28
CA VAL A 71 -12.80 -10.86 -6.33
C VAL A 71 -13.50 -12.22 -6.36
N LYS A 72 -12.76 -13.33 -6.28
CA LYS A 72 -13.35 -14.67 -6.21
C LYS A 72 -14.20 -14.90 -4.96
N LEU A 73 -13.82 -14.37 -3.82
CA LEU A 73 -14.62 -14.45 -2.59
C LEU A 73 -15.96 -13.74 -2.77
N ASP A 74 -15.99 -12.57 -3.41
CA ASP A 74 -17.23 -11.86 -3.72
C ASP A 74 -18.13 -12.66 -4.68
N ASP A 75 -17.56 -13.20 -5.76
CA ASP A 75 -18.30 -14.02 -6.73
C ASP A 75 -18.88 -15.30 -6.07
N ILE A 76 -18.10 -15.99 -5.26
CA ILE A 76 -18.53 -17.16 -4.50
C ILE A 76 -19.64 -16.77 -3.52
N GLY A 77 -19.46 -15.68 -2.78
CA GLY A 77 -20.45 -15.15 -1.84
C GLY A 77 -21.79 -14.86 -2.51
N LEU A 78 -21.77 -14.19 -3.65
CA LEU A 78 -22.96 -13.89 -4.45
C LEU A 78 -23.63 -15.16 -4.99
N SER A 79 -22.86 -16.09 -5.54
CA SER A 79 -23.39 -17.35 -6.08
C SER A 79 -24.02 -18.24 -4.99
N LEU A 80 -23.44 -18.28 -3.79
CA LEU A 80 -24.00 -19.01 -2.66
C LEU A 80 -25.28 -18.34 -2.12
N GLN A 81 -25.35 -17.01 -2.14
CA GLN A 81 -26.52 -16.27 -1.65
C GLN A 81 -27.76 -16.50 -2.52
N GLN A 82 -27.59 -16.79 -3.82
CA GLN A 82 -28.66 -17.07 -4.77
C GLN A 82 -29.21 -18.51 -4.67
N ARG A 83 -28.56 -19.39 -3.90
CA ARG A 83 -28.98 -20.77 -3.76
C ARG A 83 -30.17 -20.93 -2.78
N PRO A 84 -31.16 -21.79 -3.09
CA PRO A 84 -32.38 -21.94 -2.26
C PRO A 84 -32.16 -22.61 -0.90
N GLN A 85 -30.99 -23.24 -0.68
CA GLN A 85 -30.65 -23.92 0.57
C GLN A 85 -30.24 -22.91 1.64
N GLY A 86 -30.97 -22.86 2.75
CA GLY A 86 -30.80 -21.83 3.80
C GLY A 86 -29.38 -21.69 4.39
N TRP A 87 -28.66 -22.81 4.58
CA TRP A 87 -27.31 -22.79 5.10
C TRP A 87 -26.28 -22.19 4.10
N LYS A 88 -26.45 -22.47 2.79
CA LYS A 88 -25.59 -21.88 1.74
C LYS A 88 -25.79 -20.38 1.64
N LYS A 89 -27.02 -19.92 1.79
CA LYS A 89 -27.36 -18.51 1.84
C LYS A 89 -26.71 -17.81 3.05
N ALA A 90 -26.70 -18.48 4.21
CA ALA A 90 -26.03 -17.95 5.41
C ALA A 90 -24.52 -17.83 5.21
N VAL A 91 -23.86 -18.86 4.65
CA VAL A 91 -22.43 -18.85 4.32
C VAL A 91 -22.11 -17.76 3.30
N GLY A 92 -22.88 -17.63 2.22
CA GLY A 92 -22.70 -16.58 1.21
C GLY A 92 -22.77 -15.18 1.82
N ARG A 93 -23.73 -14.95 2.72
CA ARG A 93 -23.85 -13.66 3.44
C ARG A 93 -22.66 -13.39 4.36
N SER A 94 -22.15 -14.42 5.03
CA SER A 94 -20.97 -14.28 5.89
C SER A 94 -19.72 -13.95 5.08
N ILE A 95 -19.50 -14.57 3.93
CA ILE A 95 -18.39 -14.28 3.03
C ILE A 95 -18.46 -12.83 2.56
N LEU A 96 -19.62 -12.38 2.08
CA LEU A 96 -19.83 -11.00 1.63
C LEU A 96 -19.65 -9.95 2.74
N ALA A 97 -19.99 -10.32 3.99
CA ALA A 97 -19.80 -9.44 5.14
C ALA A 97 -18.33 -9.41 5.62
N LEU A 98 -17.57 -10.49 5.42
CA LEU A 98 -16.16 -10.58 5.80
C LEU A 98 -15.22 -9.97 4.76
N ALA A 99 -15.53 -10.04 3.47
CA ALA A 99 -14.66 -9.54 2.40
C ALA A 99 -14.26 -8.07 2.59
N PRO A 100 -15.16 -7.10 2.85
CA PRO A 100 -14.77 -5.70 3.08
C PRO A 100 -13.99 -5.51 4.37
N LYS A 101 -14.24 -6.31 5.41
CA LYS A 101 -13.49 -6.25 6.67
C LYS A 101 -12.05 -6.75 6.47
N PHE A 102 -11.88 -7.83 5.70
CA PHE A 102 -10.58 -8.35 5.35
C PHE A 102 -9.78 -7.34 4.52
N LEU A 103 -10.41 -6.70 3.55
CA LEU A 103 -9.80 -5.64 2.75
C LEU A 103 -9.35 -4.46 3.62
N SER A 104 -10.21 -4.04 4.55
CA SER A 104 -9.89 -2.98 5.51
C SER A 104 -8.71 -3.37 6.40
N LEU A 105 -8.67 -4.61 6.90
CA LEU A 105 -7.56 -5.12 7.71
C LEU A 105 -6.24 -5.11 6.94
N VAL A 106 -6.24 -5.58 5.69
CA VAL A 106 -5.05 -5.59 4.82
C VAL A 106 -4.59 -4.16 4.54
N SER A 107 -5.52 -3.23 4.28
CA SER A 107 -5.22 -1.81 4.08
C SER A 107 -4.57 -1.17 5.30
N TRP A 108 -5.10 -1.44 6.50
CA TRP A 108 -4.53 -0.97 7.76
C TRP A 108 -3.14 -1.55 8.02
N ALA A 109 -2.98 -2.86 7.81
CA ALA A 109 -1.70 -3.53 7.97
C ALA A 109 -0.64 -2.98 6.99
N GLY A 110 -1.03 -2.77 5.73
CA GLY A 110 -0.16 -2.16 4.72
C GLY A 110 0.25 -0.74 5.09
N THR A 111 -0.68 0.09 5.56
CA THR A 111 -0.40 1.47 6.01
C THR A 111 0.59 1.47 7.17
N LEU A 112 0.37 0.62 8.18
CA LEU A 112 1.30 0.46 9.31
C LEU A 112 2.69 0.03 8.84
N ALA A 113 2.76 -0.96 7.95
CA ALA A 113 4.03 -1.45 7.41
C ALA A 113 4.83 -0.35 6.71
N ILE A 114 4.17 0.51 5.91
CA ILE A 114 4.82 1.64 5.24
C ILE A 114 5.38 2.64 6.26
N PHE A 115 4.64 2.95 7.32
CA PHE A 115 5.15 3.83 8.37
C PHE A 115 6.33 3.23 9.13
N CYS A 116 6.32 1.93 9.42
CA CYS A 116 7.43 1.25 10.08
C CYS A 116 8.68 1.24 9.18
N VAL A 117 8.53 0.84 7.91
CA VAL A 117 9.64 0.79 6.96
C VAL A 117 10.23 2.18 6.71
N GLY A 118 9.36 3.17 6.42
CA GLY A 118 9.79 4.55 6.21
C GLY A 118 10.47 5.16 7.44
N GLY A 119 9.92 4.89 8.62
CA GLY A 119 10.52 5.32 9.89
C GLY A 119 11.85 4.65 10.18
N GLY A 120 11.99 3.36 9.89
CA GLY A 120 13.24 2.64 10.00
C GLY A 120 14.34 3.24 9.11
N ILE A 121 14.02 3.56 7.85
CA ILE A 121 14.96 4.22 6.93
C ILE A 121 15.41 5.58 7.49
N VAL A 122 14.48 6.40 7.96
CA VAL A 122 14.79 7.71 8.55
C VAL A 122 15.62 7.56 9.82
N ALA A 123 15.25 6.61 10.69
CA ALA A 123 15.94 6.37 11.95
C ALA A 123 17.39 5.91 11.75
N HIS A 124 17.62 5.01 10.79
CA HIS A 124 18.99 4.55 10.46
C HIS A 124 19.80 5.61 9.70
N GLY A 125 19.14 6.54 8.98
CA GLY A 125 19.78 7.65 8.30
C GLY A 125 20.27 8.77 9.22
N ILE A 126 19.79 8.82 10.48
CA ILE A 126 20.14 9.86 11.46
C ILE A 126 20.89 9.25 12.64
N PRO A 127 22.23 9.43 12.75
CA PRO A 127 23.07 8.76 13.77
C PRO A 127 22.57 8.90 15.23
N PRO A 128 22.15 10.08 15.71
CA PRO A 128 21.66 10.20 17.09
C PRO A 128 20.35 9.44 17.35
N LEU A 129 19.53 9.22 16.31
CA LEU A 129 18.28 8.48 16.44
C LEU A 129 18.53 6.97 16.46
N HIS A 130 19.50 6.52 15.67
CA HIS A 130 19.93 5.12 15.62
C HIS A 130 20.36 4.61 17.01
N HIS A 131 21.22 5.33 17.71
CA HIS A 131 21.66 4.96 19.07
C HIS A 131 20.53 4.83 20.10
N GLN A 132 19.49 5.64 19.98
CA GLN A 132 18.33 5.54 20.88
C GLN A 132 17.45 4.33 20.55
N MET A 133 17.41 3.91 19.28
CA MET A 133 16.59 2.78 18.85
C MET A 133 17.23 1.42 19.10
N GLU A 134 18.54 1.32 19.29
CA GLU A 134 19.24 0.09 19.66
C GLU A 134 18.75 -0.53 20.99
N HIS A 135 18.11 0.27 21.84
CA HIS A 135 17.53 -0.18 23.11
C HIS A 135 16.16 -0.88 22.93
N PHE A 136 15.52 -0.71 21.78
CA PHE A 136 14.23 -1.33 21.50
C PHE A 136 14.42 -2.60 20.68
N HIS A 137 13.83 -3.71 21.14
CA HIS A 137 13.90 -5.01 20.47
C HIS A 137 12.50 -5.49 20.10
N GLY A 138 12.38 -6.20 18.98
CA GLY A 138 11.13 -6.81 18.56
C GLY A 138 10.00 -5.80 18.29
N LEU A 139 8.87 -5.98 18.97
CA LEU A 139 7.67 -5.15 18.77
C LEU A 139 7.90 -3.67 19.14
N GLY A 140 8.76 -3.41 20.13
CA GLY A 140 9.10 -2.07 20.56
C GLY A 140 9.85 -1.28 19.47
N ALA A 141 10.75 -1.93 18.75
CA ALA A 141 11.47 -1.34 17.63
C ALA A 141 10.50 -0.96 16.49
N LEU A 142 9.60 -1.88 16.13
CA LEU A 142 8.58 -1.63 15.11
C LEU A 142 7.67 -0.43 15.45
N LEU A 143 7.25 -0.33 16.71
CA LEU A 143 6.43 0.79 17.17
C LEU A 143 7.21 2.11 17.12
N ALA A 144 8.46 2.11 17.55
CA ALA A 144 9.32 3.28 17.52
C ALA A 144 9.58 3.74 16.07
N GLU A 145 9.89 2.82 15.16
CA GLU A 145 10.02 3.08 13.73
C GLU A 145 8.71 3.65 13.14
N GLY A 146 7.57 3.07 13.49
CA GLY A 146 6.26 3.56 13.06
C GLY A 146 5.98 5.00 13.50
N VAL A 147 6.35 5.36 14.74
CA VAL A 147 6.22 6.74 15.26
C VAL A 147 7.14 7.69 14.51
N VAL A 148 8.41 7.31 14.28
CA VAL A 148 9.36 8.11 13.50
C VAL A 148 8.83 8.34 12.08
N GLY A 149 8.30 7.29 11.43
CA GLY A 149 7.71 7.40 10.09
C GLY A 149 6.50 8.32 10.04
N LEU A 150 5.62 8.25 11.06
CA LEU A 150 4.45 9.11 11.17
C LEU A 150 4.85 10.58 11.36
N VAL A 151 5.83 10.86 12.21
CA VAL A 151 6.35 12.22 12.46
C VAL A 151 7.02 12.76 11.20
N ALA A 152 7.91 11.99 10.59
CA ALA A 152 8.62 12.40 9.38
C ALA A 152 7.64 12.64 8.21
N GLY A 153 6.71 11.73 7.97
CA GLY A 153 5.66 11.89 6.97
C GLY A 153 4.76 13.10 7.24
N GLY A 154 4.38 13.32 8.49
CA GLY A 154 3.61 14.50 8.92
C GLY A 154 4.34 15.81 8.64
N LEU A 155 5.63 15.88 8.93
CA LEU A 155 6.46 17.06 8.66
C LEU A 155 6.56 17.34 7.15
N VAL A 156 6.74 16.29 6.32
CA VAL A 156 6.76 16.45 4.86
C VAL A 156 5.42 16.99 4.35
N VAL A 157 4.29 16.46 4.82
CA VAL A 157 2.96 16.95 4.43
C VAL A 157 2.75 18.39 4.84
N LEU A 158 3.17 18.78 6.05
CA LEU A 158 3.09 20.16 6.52
C LEU A 158 3.96 21.09 5.67
N ALA A 159 5.19 20.69 5.35
CA ALA A 159 6.09 21.45 4.50
C ALA A 159 5.51 21.65 3.10
N LEU A 160 4.93 20.59 2.50
CA LEU A 160 4.29 20.69 1.19
C LEU A 160 3.06 21.60 1.20
N LYS A 161 2.24 21.54 2.27
CA LYS A 161 1.09 22.44 2.42
C LYS A 161 1.52 23.89 2.63
N ALA A 162 2.57 24.15 3.41
CA ALA A 162 3.14 25.47 3.57
C ALA A 162 3.69 26.02 2.25
N TRP A 163 4.44 25.20 1.53
CA TRP A 163 4.96 25.54 0.19
C TRP A 163 3.83 25.86 -0.80
N ALA A 164 2.77 25.05 -0.82
CA ALA A 164 1.63 25.29 -1.70
C ALA A 164 0.89 26.59 -1.39
N ARG A 165 0.88 27.02 -0.12
CA ARG A 165 0.28 28.31 0.29
C ARG A 165 1.15 29.52 -0.05
N LEU A 166 2.46 29.33 -0.17
CA LEU A 166 3.42 30.38 -0.48
C LEU A 166 3.61 30.61 -1.99
N ARG A 167 3.09 29.71 -2.85
CA ARG A 167 3.05 29.91 -4.29
C ARG A 167 1.75 30.66 -4.66
N PRO A 168 1.80 31.99 -4.92
CA PRO A 168 0.66 32.68 -5.53
C PRO A 168 0.41 32.11 -6.93
N ARG A 169 -0.86 31.87 -7.24
CA ARG A 169 -1.31 31.53 -8.60
C ARG A 169 -1.13 32.70 -9.55
#